data_bdf9fbf221477b86e289fc41d31c05c4
#
_entry.id   bdf9fbf221477b86e289fc41d31c05c4
#
_cell.length_a   1.000
_cell.length_b   1.000
_cell.length_c   1.000
_cell.angle_alpha   90.00
_cell.angle_beta   90.00
_cell.angle_gamma   90.00
#
_symmetry.space_group_name_H-M   'P 1'
#
loop_
_entity.id
_entity.type
_entity.pdbx_description
1 polymer ?
#
loop_
_entity_poly.entity_id
_entity_poly.type
_entity_poly.pdbx_seq_one_letter_code
_entity_poly.pdbx_strand_id
1 'polypeptide(L)'
;ITIAAEKLFGKWGYGIMFAAAIIAFISGISATYFSVFRISYALAEQKIMPKIYHKRFWEHGTYGNALSVAVLTLATIYFDFNSIVNLASGAYLVSYLAVFAASWVLRRETGASPVLILLGSALMVFILVMFLANIY
;
A
#
# COMPACT_ATOMS: atom_id res chain seq x y z
N ILE A 1 -6.38 21.31 -4.38
CA ILE A 1 -7.68 21.06 -5.03
C ILE A 1 -8.77 21.89 -4.34
N THR A 2 -8.93 21.85 -3.02
CA THR A 2 -9.94 22.63 -2.26
C THR A 2 -9.81 24.16 -2.48
N ILE A 3 -8.59 24.68 -2.52
CA ILE A 3 -8.32 26.11 -2.81
C ILE A 3 -8.76 26.49 -4.24
N ALA A 4 -8.57 25.60 -5.21
CA ALA A 4 -9.03 25.81 -6.58
C ALA A 4 -10.56 25.79 -6.69
N ALA A 5 -11.22 24.89 -5.96
CA ALA A 5 -12.67 24.82 -5.90
C ALA A 5 -13.30 26.07 -5.21
N GLU A 6 -12.63 26.61 -4.19
CA GLU A 6 -13.05 27.85 -3.54
C GLU A 6 -12.99 29.03 -4.51
N LYS A 7 -11.95 29.11 -5.36
CA LYS A 7 -11.84 30.17 -6.38
C LYS A 7 -12.92 30.10 -7.46
N LEU A 8 -13.40 28.88 -7.79
CA LEU A 8 -14.40 28.67 -8.84
C LEU A 8 -15.84 28.78 -8.33
N PHE A 9 -16.11 28.24 -7.15
CA PHE A 9 -17.47 28.08 -6.61
C PHE A 9 -17.68 28.74 -5.24
N GLY A 10 -16.70 29.54 -4.77
CA GLY A 10 -16.76 30.22 -3.47
C GLY A 10 -16.76 29.24 -2.30
N LYS A 11 -17.27 29.69 -1.15
CA LYS A 11 -17.31 28.90 0.11
C LYS A 11 -18.05 27.57 -0.02
N TRP A 12 -19.04 27.46 -0.89
CA TRP A 12 -19.76 26.23 -1.17
C TRP A 12 -18.87 25.19 -1.88
N GLY A 13 -18.04 25.63 -2.82
CA GLY A 13 -17.07 24.76 -3.48
C GLY A 13 -16.05 24.17 -2.51
N TYR A 14 -15.57 24.97 -1.57
CA TYR A 14 -14.69 24.50 -0.51
C TYR A 14 -15.36 23.41 0.36
N GLY A 15 -16.58 23.65 0.84
CA GLY A 15 -17.32 22.71 1.70
C GLY A 15 -17.59 21.37 1.03
N ILE A 16 -18.04 21.39 -0.23
CA ILE A 16 -18.33 20.17 -1.01
C ILE A 16 -17.04 19.36 -1.24
N MET A 17 -15.96 20.03 -1.64
CA MET A 17 -14.68 19.36 -1.89
C MET A 17 -14.04 18.81 -0.62
N PHE A 18 -14.19 19.52 0.50
CA PHE A 18 -13.71 19.03 1.80
C PHE A 18 -14.49 17.77 2.25
N ALA A 19 -15.81 17.79 2.14
CA ALA A 19 -16.64 16.62 2.44
C ALA A 19 -16.30 15.42 1.54
N ALA A 20 -16.15 15.67 0.23
CA ALA A 20 -15.76 14.63 -0.73
C ALA A 20 -14.38 14.03 -0.40
N ALA A 21 -13.42 14.86 0.00
CA ALA A 21 -12.10 14.40 0.41
C ALA A 21 -12.17 13.49 1.65
N ILE A 22 -12.95 13.87 2.68
CA ILE A 22 -13.13 13.04 3.88
C ILE A 22 -13.75 11.69 3.52
N ILE A 23 -14.81 11.67 2.71
CA ILE A 23 -15.46 10.44 2.27
C ILE A 23 -14.48 9.55 1.48
N ALA A 24 -13.70 10.14 0.59
CA ALA A 24 -12.69 9.42 -0.19
C ALA A 24 -11.61 8.80 0.71
N PHE A 25 -11.12 9.53 1.72
CA PHE A 25 -10.16 9.00 2.69
C PHE A 25 -10.73 7.85 3.51
N ILE A 26 -11.93 7.99 4.05
CA ILE A 26 -12.59 6.91 4.82
C ILE A 26 -12.78 5.68 3.94
N SER A 27 -13.24 5.86 2.71
CA SER A 27 -13.44 4.77 1.75
C SER A 27 -12.12 4.07 1.41
N GLY A 28 -11.06 4.85 1.12
CA GLY A 28 -9.72 4.31 0.81
C GLY A 28 -9.12 3.52 1.97
N ILE A 29 -9.18 4.06 3.19
CA ILE A 29 -8.71 3.38 4.40
C ILE A 29 -9.47 2.07 4.61
N SER A 30 -10.79 2.10 4.50
CA SER A 30 -11.63 0.92 4.68
C SER A 30 -11.30 -0.16 3.66
N ALA A 31 -11.20 0.19 2.37
CA ALA A 31 -10.86 -0.76 1.30
C ALA A 31 -9.48 -1.40 1.51
N THR A 32 -8.49 -0.58 1.87
CA THR A 32 -7.13 -1.07 2.15
C THR A 32 -7.11 -1.99 3.36
N TYR A 33 -7.79 -1.62 4.44
CA TYR A 33 -7.89 -2.44 5.65
C TYR A 33 -8.49 -3.82 5.35
N PHE A 34 -9.62 -3.86 4.64
CA PHE A 34 -10.26 -5.13 4.26
C PHE A 34 -9.37 -5.99 3.37
N SER A 35 -8.65 -5.39 2.43
CA SER A 35 -7.73 -6.09 1.54
C SER A 35 -6.57 -6.73 2.33
N VAL A 36 -5.93 -5.95 3.20
CA VAL A 36 -4.83 -6.43 4.05
C VAL A 36 -5.31 -7.54 4.98
N PHE A 37 -6.50 -7.37 5.59
CA PHE A 37 -7.11 -8.38 6.45
C PHE A 37 -7.28 -9.72 5.73
N ARG A 38 -7.91 -9.71 4.54
CA ARG A 38 -8.15 -10.94 3.77
C ARG A 38 -6.85 -11.62 3.36
N ILE A 39 -5.88 -10.86 2.87
CA ILE A 39 -4.58 -11.40 2.43
C ILE A 39 -3.82 -11.97 3.62
N SER A 40 -3.72 -11.24 4.72
CA SER A 40 -3.02 -11.69 5.93
C SER A 40 -3.63 -12.97 6.51
N TYR A 41 -4.96 -13.06 6.53
CA TYR A 41 -5.66 -14.24 6.99
C TYR A 41 -5.39 -15.44 6.08
N ALA A 42 -5.50 -15.28 4.77
CA ALA A 42 -5.24 -16.34 3.80
C ALA A 42 -3.79 -16.85 3.85
N LEU A 43 -2.81 -15.94 4.01
CA LEU A 43 -1.40 -16.30 4.18
C LEU A 43 -1.13 -17.03 5.50
N ALA A 44 -1.84 -16.66 6.57
CA ALA A 44 -1.74 -17.34 7.85
C ALA A 44 -2.36 -18.76 7.80
N GLU A 45 -3.44 -18.96 7.05
CA GLU A 45 -4.05 -20.26 6.79
C GLU A 45 -3.09 -21.19 6.03
N GLN A 46 -2.34 -20.63 5.07
CA GLN A 46 -1.29 -21.34 4.33
C GLN A 46 0.01 -21.53 5.13
N LYS A 47 0.05 -21.13 6.41
CA LYS A 47 1.23 -21.20 7.31
C LYS A 47 2.43 -20.36 6.83
N ILE A 48 2.23 -19.41 5.92
CA ILE A 48 3.25 -18.47 5.45
C ILE A 48 3.43 -17.33 6.46
N MET A 49 2.34 -16.93 7.14
CA MET A 49 2.35 -15.94 8.20
C MET A 49 2.18 -16.57 9.59
N PRO A 50 2.63 -15.87 10.66
CA PRO A 50 2.46 -16.32 12.04
C PRO A 50 1.00 -16.61 12.39
N LYS A 51 0.76 -17.63 13.22
CA LYS A 51 -0.59 -18.07 13.63
C LYS A 51 -1.43 -16.98 14.30
N ILE A 52 -0.81 -15.91 14.78
CA ILE A 52 -1.49 -14.75 15.39
C ILE A 52 -2.44 -14.06 14.38
N TYR A 53 -2.15 -14.11 13.09
CA TYR A 53 -3.01 -13.57 12.02
C TYR A 53 -4.18 -14.48 11.65
N HIS A 54 -4.15 -15.75 12.07
CA HIS A 54 -5.27 -16.68 11.93
C HIS A 54 -6.21 -16.64 13.14
N LYS A 55 -5.68 -16.30 14.33
CA LYS A 55 -6.42 -16.31 15.58
C LYS A 55 -7.38 -15.11 15.62
N ARG A 56 -8.69 -15.37 15.58
CA ARG A 56 -9.73 -14.34 15.61
C ARG A 56 -9.89 -13.76 17.01
N PHE A 57 -9.97 -12.45 17.12
CA PHE A 57 -10.32 -11.72 18.33
C PHE A 57 -11.80 -11.33 18.33
N TRP A 58 -12.36 -11.06 17.14
CA TRP A 58 -13.75 -10.70 16.91
C TRP A 58 -14.23 -11.36 15.61
N GLU A 59 -15.55 -11.30 15.29
CA GLU A 59 -16.08 -11.89 14.06
C GLU A 59 -15.35 -11.43 12.78
N HIS A 60 -14.82 -10.21 12.80
CA HIS A 60 -14.17 -9.56 11.65
C HIS A 60 -12.74 -9.08 11.93
N GLY A 61 -12.09 -9.52 13.02
CA GLY A 61 -10.74 -9.09 13.38
C GLY A 61 -9.85 -10.22 13.87
N THR A 62 -8.55 -10.16 13.56
CA THR A 62 -7.53 -11.05 14.11
C THR A 62 -6.57 -10.30 15.02
N TYR A 63 -5.96 -11.01 15.98
CA TYR A 63 -4.93 -10.41 16.85
C TYR A 63 -3.74 -9.85 16.06
N GLY A 64 -3.36 -10.50 14.97
CA GLY A 64 -2.30 -10.02 14.10
C GLY A 64 -2.62 -8.67 13.47
N ASN A 65 -3.86 -8.48 12.99
CA ASN A 65 -4.27 -7.19 12.43
C ASN A 65 -4.37 -6.09 13.50
N ALA A 66 -4.88 -6.41 14.68
CA ALA A 66 -4.89 -5.45 15.80
C ALA A 66 -3.45 -5.02 16.17
N LEU A 67 -2.51 -5.96 16.21
CA LEU A 67 -1.10 -5.67 16.41
C LEU A 67 -0.53 -4.79 15.30
N SER A 68 -0.84 -5.08 14.03
CA SER A 68 -0.39 -4.28 12.90
C SER A 68 -0.91 -2.84 12.97
N VAL A 69 -2.18 -2.65 13.32
CA VAL A 69 -2.76 -1.31 13.52
C VAL A 69 -2.06 -0.57 14.67
N ALA A 70 -1.80 -1.26 15.79
CA ALA A 70 -1.08 -0.65 16.92
C ALA A 70 0.35 -0.21 16.52
N VAL A 71 1.09 -1.06 15.80
CA VAL A 71 2.43 -0.73 15.30
C VAL A 71 2.40 0.46 14.33
N LEU A 72 1.43 0.48 13.39
CA LEU A 72 1.27 1.59 12.46
C LEU A 72 0.91 2.89 13.18
N THR A 73 0.03 2.83 14.19
CA THR A 73 -0.32 4.00 15.01
C THR A 73 0.89 4.54 15.76
N LEU A 74 1.70 3.66 16.36
CA LEU A 74 2.94 4.07 16.99
C LEU A 74 3.92 4.68 15.98
N ALA A 75 4.05 4.09 14.80
CA ALA A 75 4.90 4.63 13.75
C ALA A 75 4.47 6.05 13.33
N THR A 76 3.17 6.34 13.23
CA THR A 76 2.68 7.69 12.90
C THR A 76 2.94 8.74 13.99
N ILE A 77 3.17 8.31 15.23
CA ILE A 77 3.53 9.23 16.33
C ILE A 77 5.02 9.57 16.31
N TYR A 78 5.89 8.60 15.99
CA TYR A 78 7.33 8.74 16.07
C TYR A 78 7.99 9.19 14.75
N PHE A 79 7.37 8.94 13.62
CA PHE A 79 7.93 9.27 12.30
C PHE A 79 7.16 10.41 11.64
N ASP A 80 7.88 11.29 10.98
CA ASP A 80 7.29 12.33 10.14
C ASP A 80 6.54 11.73 8.94
N PHE A 81 5.53 12.42 8.47
CA PHE A 81 4.72 12.02 7.32
C PHE A 81 5.57 11.67 6.10
N ASN A 82 6.58 12.50 5.79
CA ASN A 82 7.48 12.25 4.66
C ASN A 82 8.28 10.96 4.82
N SER A 83 8.75 10.66 6.03
CA SER A 83 9.48 9.42 6.33
C SER A 83 8.60 8.19 6.14
N ILE A 84 7.34 8.25 6.58
CA ILE A 84 6.37 7.16 6.38
C ILE A 84 6.08 6.95 4.90
N VAL A 85 5.87 8.03 4.14
CA VAL A 85 5.61 7.96 2.69
C VAL A 85 6.82 7.38 1.95
N ASN A 86 8.03 7.81 2.29
CA ASN A 86 9.26 7.30 1.69
C ASN A 86 9.45 5.82 2.00
N LEU A 87 9.24 5.40 3.24
CA LEU A 87 9.36 4.00 3.64
C LEU A 87 8.31 3.13 2.93
N ALA A 88 7.06 3.59 2.84
CA ALA A 88 6.01 2.90 2.12
C ALA A 88 6.32 2.79 0.63
N SER A 89 6.78 3.87 0.01
CA SER A 89 7.17 3.89 -1.41
C SER A 89 8.32 2.93 -1.70
N GLY A 90 9.34 2.91 -0.84
CA GLY A 90 10.45 1.96 -0.94
C GLY A 90 9.99 0.51 -0.82
N ALA A 91 9.10 0.22 0.14
CA ALA A 91 8.53 -1.11 0.31
C ALA A 91 7.72 -1.58 -0.92
N TYR A 92 6.96 -0.66 -1.54
CA TYR A 92 6.24 -0.95 -2.79
C TYR A 92 7.21 -1.25 -3.94
N LEU A 93 8.25 -0.46 -4.13
CA LEU A 93 9.24 -0.69 -5.19
C LEU A 93 9.92 -2.06 -5.04
N VAL A 94 10.33 -2.43 -3.83
CA VAL A 94 10.91 -3.75 -3.55
C VAL A 94 9.90 -4.87 -3.82
N SER A 95 8.64 -4.70 -3.42
CA SER A 95 7.59 -5.68 -3.65
C SER A 95 7.33 -5.90 -5.14
N TYR A 96 7.29 -4.84 -5.93
CA TYR A 96 7.13 -4.94 -7.38
C TYR A 96 8.33 -5.61 -8.05
N LEU A 97 9.55 -5.34 -7.60
CA LEU A 97 10.73 -6.06 -8.10
C LEU A 97 10.65 -7.55 -7.80
N ALA A 98 10.18 -7.94 -6.62
CA ALA A 98 9.94 -9.34 -6.29
C ALA A 98 8.88 -9.98 -7.19
N VAL A 99 7.81 -9.24 -7.55
CA VAL A 99 6.80 -9.70 -8.50
C VAL A 99 7.40 -9.90 -9.90
N PHE A 100 8.25 -8.99 -10.37
CA PHE A 100 8.93 -9.16 -11.66
C PHE A 100 9.89 -10.36 -11.64
N ALA A 101 10.62 -10.57 -10.54
CA ALA A 101 11.48 -11.74 -10.38
C ALA A 101 10.67 -13.05 -10.40
N ALA A 102 9.54 -13.11 -9.69
CA ALA A 102 8.63 -14.24 -9.71
C ALA A 102 8.05 -14.47 -11.12
N SER A 103 7.64 -13.42 -11.82
CA SER A 103 7.12 -13.49 -13.18
C SER A 103 8.17 -14.02 -14.16
N TRP A 104 9.45 -13.71 -13.95
CA TRP A 104 10.53 -14.25 -14.75
C TRP A 104 10.70 -15.75 -14.55
N VAL A 105 10.62 -16.24 -13.32
CA VAL A 105 10.72 -17.66 -12.99
C VAL A 105 9.54 -18.43 -13.57
N LEU A 106 8.32 -17.92 -13.41
CA LEU A 106 7.08 -18.56 -13.83
C LEU A 106 6.69 -18.30 -15.29
N ARG A 107 7.54 -17.60 -16.08
CA ARG A 107 7.22 -17.18 -17.45
C ARG A 107 6.79 -18.32 -18.39
N ARG A 108 7.33 -19.52 -18.17
CA ARG A 108 6.99 -20.71 -18.99
C ARG A 108 5.61 -21.24 -18.70
N GLU A 109 5.12 -21.07 -17.48
CA GLU A 109 3.80 -21.53 -17.05
C GLU A 109 2.72 -20.50 -17.38
N THR A 110 3.04 -19.21 -17.28
CA THR A 110 2.09 -18.11 -17.49
C THR A 110 2.03 -17.62 -18.93
N GLY A 111 2.94 -18.06 -19.82
CA GLY A 111 3.03 -17.57 -21.19
C GLY A 111 3.43 -16.10 -21.30
N ALA A 112 4.00 -15.52 -20.23
CA ALA A 112 4.33 -14.10 -20.19
C ALA A 112 5.48 -13.74 -21.13
N SER A 113 5.36 -12.63 -21.86
CA SER A 113 6.37 -12.14 -22.79
C SER A 113 7.63 -11.74 -22.02
N PRO A 114 8.81 -12.34 -22.34
CA PRO A 114 10.08 -12.02 -21.68
C PRO A 114 10.50 -10.56 -21.88
N VAL A 115 10.13 -9.97 -23.03
CA VAL A 115 10.47 -8.58 -23.36
C VAL A 115 9.73 -7.61 -22.42
N LEU A 116 8.44 -7.86 -22.14
CA LEU A 116 7.65 -7.02 -21.23
C LEU A 116 8.15 -7.11 -19.78
N ILE A 117 8.54 -8.32 -19.34
CA ILE A 117 9.10 -8.51 -18.00
C ILE A 117 10.42 -7.78 -17.87
N LEU A 118 11.32 -7.87 -18.88
CA LEU A 118 12.60 -7.18 -18.89
C LEU A 118 12.45 -5.66 -18.90
N LEU A 119 11.58 -5.13 -19.76
CA LEU A 119 11.29 -3.68 -19.80
C LEU A 119 10.71 -3.18 -18.49
N GLY A 120 9.73 -3.90 -17.91
CA GLY A 120 9.13 -3.53 -16.63
C GLY A 120 10.14 -3.57 -15.49
N SER A 121 10.98 -4.62 -15.41
CA SER A 121 11.99 -4.73 -14.37
C SER A 121 13.09 -3.66 -14.51
N ALA A 122 13.54 -3.35 -15.73
CA ALA A 122 14.51 -2.29 -15.98
C ALA A 122 13.98 -0.91 -15.57
N LEU A 123 12.71 -0.61 -15.91
CA LEU A 123 12.05 0.63 -15.50
C LEU A 123 11.94 0.72 -13.97
N MET A 124 11.57 -0.37 -13.30
CA MET A 124 11.48 -0.40 -11.84
C MET A 124 12.80 -0.24 -11.14
N VAL A 125 13.88 -0.85 -11.67
CA VAL A 125 15.24 -0.65 -11.16
C VAL A 125 15.67 0.81 -11.35
N PHE A 126 15.38 1.40 -12.50
CA PHE A 126 15.67 2.81 -12.75
C PHE A 126 14.95 3.73 -11.74
N ILE A 127 13.65 3.50 -11.51
CA ILE A 127 12.86 4.26 -10.52
C ILE A 127 13.43 4.06 -9.11
N LEU A 128 13.82 2.83 -8.73
CA LEU A 128 14.44 2.55 -7.44
C LEU A 128 15.75 3.30 -7.24
N VAL A 129 16.61 3.34 -8.26
CA VAL A 129 17.88 4.09 -8.23
C VAL A 129 17.63 5.58 -8.06
N MET A 130 16.68 6.14 -8.83
CA MET A 130 16.30 7.56 -8.71
C MET A 130 15.68 7.87 -7.35
N PHE A 131 14.87 6.96 -6.81
CA PHE A 131 14.29 7.09 -5.48
C PHE A 131 15.37 7.13 -4.40
N LEU A 132 16.34 6.21 -4.45
CA LEU A 132 17.47 6.18 -3.50
C LEU A 132 18.35 7.43 -3.63
N ALA A 133 18.61 7.90 -4.85
CA ALA A 133 19.38 9.11 -5.08
C ALA A 133 18.70 10.39 -4.56
N ASN A 134 17.37 10.38 -4.44
CA ASN A 134 16.61 11.55 -3.97
C ASN A 134 16.35 11.52 -2.44
N ILE A 135 16.60 10.40 -1.78
CA ILE A 135 16.52 10.30 -0.31
C ILE A 135 17.80 10.82 0.37
N TYR A 136 18.93 10.78 -0.35
CA TYR A 136 20.21 11.30 0.12
C TYR A 136 20.46 12.71 -0.42
#